data_3b0ad9c0706e7d07acfd684224577861
#
_entry.id   3b0ad9c0706e7d07acfd684224577861
#
_cell.length_a   1.000
_cell.length_b   1.000
_cell.length_c   1.000
_cell.angle_alpha   90.00
_cell.angle_beta   90.00
_cell.angle_gamma   90.00
#
_symmetry.space_group_name_H-M   'P 1'
#
loop_
_entity.id
_entity.type
_entity.pdbx_description
1 polymer ?
#
loop_
_entity_poly.entity_id
_entity_poly.type
_entity_poly.pdbx_seq_one_letter_code
_entity_poly.pdbx_strand_id
1 'polypeptide(L)'
;RSRTIKIASKKNVNKKDIVSPGHVFPIIAKDGGVLVRAGHTEASVDISKLAKKNNSAVICEIMNEDGSMAKGQDLFDFAKKHNLKIGKIEDLISYRLKKEKLIRLKKSSDIKVKNQKYKIKIYENLLDGSEHFALIKGAIKKGVIPRVRVISSNVVHNYLINQQLPNSFNKTLNYFKKFNNCVLVFIKDTNLKSVTQTLKDYKNKDFYKKGNDKLIRNYGIGAQI
;
A
#
# COMPACT_ATOMS: atom_id res chain seq x y z
N ARG A 1 -0.15 -35.20 -3.97
CA ARG A 1 -0.03 -33.72 -3.81
C ARG A 1 -0.55 -33.00 -5.06
N SER A 2 -0.06 -33.30 -6.27
CA SER A 2 -0.48 -32.64 -7.52
C SER A 2 -2.00 -32.70 -7.76
N ARG A 3 -2.65 -33.84 -7.48
CA ARG A 3 -4.12 -33.98 -7.60
C ARG A 3 -4.83 -33.02 -6.62
N THR A 4 -4.40 -32.96 -5.36
CA THR A 4 -4.96 -32.06 -4.34
C THR A 4 -4.85 -30.61 -4.76
N ILE A 5 -3.67 -30.18 -5.25
CA ILE A 5 -3.43 -28.82 -5.74
C ILE A 5 -4.36 -28.48 -6.92
N LYS A 6 -4.46 -29.39 -7.92
CA LYS A 6 -5.34 -29.21 -9.08
C LYS A 6 -6.80 -29.08 -8.67
N ILE A 7 -7.24 -29.86 -7.68
CA ILE A 7 -8.62 -29.82 -7.19
C ILE A 7 -8.83 -28.51 -6.41
N ALA A 8 -7.95 -28.19 -5.46
CA ALA A 8 -8.06 -26.99 -4.64
C ALA A 8 -8.08 -25.68 -5.45
N SER A 9 -7.49 -25.67 -6.65
CA SER A 9 -7.50 -24.50 -7.54
C SER A 9 -8.78 -24.34 -8.38
N LYS A 10 -9.71 -25.29 -8.36
CA LYS A 10 -10.98 -25.22 -9.11
C LYS A 10 -11.99 -24.35 -8.38
N LYS A 11 -12.90 -23.72 -9.15
CA LYS A 11 -13.98 -22.88 -8.57
C LYS A 11 -15.05 -23.70 -7.85
N ASN A 12 -15.37 -24.90 -8.36
CA ASN A 12 -16.40 -25.77 -7.82
C ASN A 12 -15.75 -27.06 -7.34
N VAL A 13 -15.59 -27.18 -6.03
CA VAL A 13 -14.97 -28.35 -5.37
C VAL A 13 -15.93 -28.88 -4.33
N ASN A 14 -16.11 -30.21 -4.32
CA ASN A 14 -16.90 -30.89 -3.31
C ASN A 14 -15.99 -31.26 -2.11
N LYS A 15 -16.55 -31.30 -0.90
CA LYS A 15 -15.84 -31.76 0.31
C LYS A 15 -15.23 -33.16 0.16
N LYS A 16 -15.87 -34.03 -0.66
CA LYS A 16 -15.39 -35.40 -0.94
C LYS A 16 -14.15 -35.47 -1.85
N ASP A 17 -13.81 -34.35 -2.51
CA ASP A 17 -12.69 -34.33 -3.45
C ASP A 17 -11.33 -34.15 -2.77
N ILE A 18 -11.30 -33.68 -1.53
CA ILE A 18 -10.10 -33.43 -0.73
C ILE A 18 -10.26 -34.07 0.65
N VAL A 19 -9.22 -34.77 1.08
CA VAL A 19 -9.14 -35.39 2.41
C VAL A 19 -8.39 -34.47 3.36
N SER A 20 -8.89 -34.32 4.58
CA SER A 20 -8.25 -33.63 5.68
C SER A 20 -8.14 -34.57 6.89
N PRO A 21 -6.97 -34.61 7.58
CA PRO A 21 -5.74 -33.87 7.34
C PRO A 21 -4.98 -34.32 6.09
N GLY A 22 -4.10 -33.44 5.55
CA GLY A 22 -3.33 -33.68 4.34
C GLY A 22 -1.96 -32.98 4.32
N HIS A 23 -1.21 -33.20 3.23
CA HIS A 23 0.17 -32.68 3.08
C HIS A 23 0.26 -31.40 2.24
N VAL A 24 -0.88 -30.82 1.85
CA VAL A 24 -0.96 -29.52 1.15
C VAL A 24 -1.71 -28.57 2.06
N PHE A 25 -1.04 -27.51 2.49
CA PHE A 25 -1.61 -26.52 3.41
C PHE A 25 -2.12 -25.32 2.63
N PRO A 26 -3.46 -25.10 2.59
CA PRO A 26 -4.01 -23.90 1.97
C PRO A 26 -3.74 -22.69 2.85
N ILE A 27 -3.28 -21.61 2.22
CA ILE A 27 -3.06 -20.30 2.86
C ILE A 27 -3.91 -19.28 2.13
N ILE A 28 -4.63 -18.45 2.87
CA ILE A 28 -5.49 -17.41 2.30
C ILE A 28 -4.70 -16.11 2.21
N ALA A 29 -4.53 -15.58 0.99
CA ALA A 29 -3.96 -14.27 0.76
C ALA A 29 -4.92 -13.18 1.25
N LYS A 30 -4.38 -12.08 1.76
CA LYS A 30 -5.18 -10.90 2.13
C LYS A 30 -5.76 -10.23 0.88
N ASP A 31 -7.02 -9.82 0.97
CA ASP A 31 -7.64 -9.00 -0.07
C ASP A 31 -6.84 -7.70 -0.25
N GLY A 32 -6.69 -7.28 -1.52
CA GLY A 32 -5.78 -6.19 -1.88
C GLY A 32 -4.34 -6.65 -2.14
N GLY A 33 -3.98 -7.90 -1.84
CA GLY A 33 -2.69 -8.50 -2.18
C GLY A 33 -1.50 -7.79 -1.55
N VAL A 34 -0.37 -7.67 -2.29
CA VAL A 34 0.87 -7.03 -1.79
C VAL A 34 0.68 -5.56 -1.40
N LEU A 35 -0.37 -4.89 -1.87
CA LEU A 35 -0.69 -3.53 -1.47
C LEU A 35 -1.25 -3.45 -0.03
N VAL A 36 -1.74 -4.54 0.52
CA VAL A 36 -2.23 -4.63 1.91
C VAL A 36 -1.18 -5.31 2.79
N ARG A 37 -0.64 -6.44 2.34
CA ARG A 37 0.39 -7.19 3.04
C ARG A 37 1.53 -7.55 2.09
N ALA A 38 2.73 -7.04 2.33
CA ALA A 38 3.93 -7.35 1.55
C ALA A 38 4.45 -8.74 1.91
N GLY A 39 3.73 -9.79 1.49
CA GLY A 39 4.06 -11.19 1.77
C GLY A 39 4.13 -12.03 0.49
N HIS A 40 4.87 -13.15 0.55
CA HIS A 40 5.00 -14.06 -0.59
C HIS A 40 3.67 -14.70 -0.99
N THR A 41 2.78 -14.95 -0.02
CA THR A 41 1.42 -15.45 -0.26
C THR A 41 0.63 -14.49 -1.15
N GLU A 42 0.63 -13.22 -0.80
CA GLU A 42 -0.03 -12.16 -1.55
C GLU A 42 0.62 -11.96 -2.92
N ALA A 43 1.96 -11.94 -2.96
CA ALA A 43 2.71 -11.77 -4.19
C ALA A 43 2.41 -12.88 -5.22
N SER A 44 2.35 -14.12 -4.77
CA SER A 44 2.07 -15.26 -5.65
C SER A 44 0.68 -15.20 -6.28
N VAL A 45 -0.33 -14.82 -5.49
CA VAL A 45 -1.71 -14.65 -5.97
C VAL A 45 -1.83 -13.44 -6.90
N ASP A 46 -1.16 -12.32 -6.58
CA ASP A 46 -1.13 -11.14 -7.42
C ASP A 46 -0.50 -11.41 -8.79
N ILE A 47 0.63 -12.12 -8.82
CA ILE A 47 1.28 -12.53 -10.08
C ILE A 47 0.33 -13.41 -10.91
N SER A 48 -0.37 -14.35 -10.28
CA SER A 48 -1.36 -15.19 -10.97
C SER A 48 -2.49 -14.36 -11.57
N LYS A 49 -3.02 -13.39 -10.83
CA LYS A 49 -4.05 -12.44 -11.30
C LYS A 49 -3.55 -11.59 -12.47
N LEU A 50 -2.35 -11.02 -12.34
CA LEU A 50 -1.73 -10.20 -13.39
C LEU A 50 -1.46 -11.01 -14.67
N ALA A 51 -1.12 -12.30 -14.53
CA ALA A 51 -0.98 -13.25 -15.63
C ALA A 51 -2.34 -13.75 -16.19
N LYS A 52 -3.47 -13.21 -15.71
CA LYS A 52 -4.84 -13.61 -16.09
C LYS A 52 -5.09 -15.12 -15.90
N LYS A 53 -4.52 -15.69 -14.83
CA LYS A 53 -4.73 -17.06 -14.38
C LYS A 53 -5.70 -17.12 -13.20
N ASN A 54 -5.86 -18.29 -12.59
CA ASN A 54 -6.66 -18.45 -11.38
C ASN A 54 -6.10 -17.61 -10.22
N ASN A 55 -6.97 -17.21 -9.29
CA ASN A 55 -6.56 -16.49 -8.08
C ASN A 55 -5.92 -17.44 -7.04
N SER A 56 -5.06 -18.32 -7.50
CA SER A 56 -4.37 -19.32 -6.68
C SER A 56 -2.96 -19.55 -7.23
N ALA A 57 -2.05 -19.87 -6.34
CA ALA A 57 -0.67 -20.19 -6.69
C ALA A 57 -0.12 -21.26 -5.75
N VAL A 58 0.95 -21.90 -6.15
CA VAL A 58 1.72 -22.82 -5.31
C VAL A 58 3.03 -22.13 -4.96
N ILE A 59 3.36 -22.12 -3.68
CA ILE A 59 4.62 -21.59 -3.19
C ILE A 59 5.39 -22.71 -2.47
N CYS A 60 6.71 -22.65 -2.56
CA CYS A 60 7.61 -23.57 -1.90
C CYS A 60 8.90 -22.83 -1.56
N GLU A 61 9.39 -23.04 -0.37
CA GLU A 61 10.66 -22.50 0.08
C GLU A 61 11.82 -23.17 -0.68
N ILE A 62 12.88 -22.41 -0.94
CA ILE A 62 14.13 -22.91 -1.52
C ILE A 62 15.11 -23.17 -0.37
N MET A 63 15.55 -24.42 -0.24
CA MET A 63 16.54 -24.84 0.73
C MET A 63 17.89 -25.14 0.06
N ASN A 64 18.96 -24.87 0.76
CA ASN A 64 20.30 -25.28 0.42
C ASN A 64 20.48 -26.79 0.69
N GLU A 65 21.57 -27.38 0.18
CA GLU A 65 21.85 -28.81 0.35
C GLU A 65 22.09 -29.21 1.82
N ASP A 66 22.55 -28.26 2.64
CA ASP A 66 22.74 -28.42 4.10
C ASP A 66 21.42 -28.31 4.89
N GLY A 67 20.28 -28.10 4.23
CA GLY A 67 18.96 -27.92 4.86
C GLY A 67 18.68 -26.51 5.37
N SER A 68 19.60 -25.57 5.24
CA SER A 68 19.34 -24.15 5.55
C SER A 68 18.49 -23.49 4.48
N MET A 69 17.81 -22.40 4.87
CA MET A 69 17.00 -21.63 3.91
C MET A 69 17.90 -20.79 3.00
N ALA A 70 17.74 -20.94 1.69
CA ALA A 70 18.46 -20.14 0.70
C ALA A 70 18.15 -18.64 0.84
N LYS A 71 19.18 -17.79 0.86
CA LYS A 71 19.06 -16.33 1.04
C LYS A 71 20.08 -15.57 0.18
N GLY A 72 19.72 -14.33 -0.15
CA GLY A 72 20.64 -13.43 -0.83
C GLY A 72 21.21 -14.05 -2.11
N GLN A 73 22.52 -14.27 -2.18
CA GLN A 73 23.23 -14.80 -3.35
C GLN A 73 22.77 -16.21 -3.74
N ASP A 74 22.46 -17.07 -2.75
CA ASP A 74 22.01 -18.46 -3.00
C ASP A 74 20.79 -18.49 -3.94
N LEU A 75 19.86 -17.54 -3.77
CA LEU A 75 18.67 -17.45 -4.62
C LEU A 75 19.00 -17.03 -6.05
N PHE A 76 19.98 -16.17 -6.25
CA PHE A 76 20.44 -15.77 -7.60
C PHE A 76 21.12 -16.95 -8.31
N ASP A 77 21.96 -17.69 -7.59
CA ASP A 77 22.66 -18.86 -8.11
C ASP A 77 21.68 -19.99 -8.45
N PHE A 78 20.70 -20.23 -7.57
CA PHE A 78 19.62 -21.16 -7.82
C PHE A 78 18.80 -20.77 -9.07
N ALA A 79 18.40 -19.51 -9.16
CA ALA A 79 17.64 -19.01 -10.31
C ALA A 79 18.42 -19.16 -11.62
N LYS A 80 19.73 -18.86 -11.61
CA LYS A 80 20.63 -19.04 -12.75
C LYS A 80 20.76 -20.52 -13.14
N LYS A 81 21.01 -21.40 -12.14
CA LYS A 81 21.17 -22.85 -12.34
C LYS A 81 19.92 -23.47 -12.98
N HIS A 82 18.73 -23.02 -12.59
CA HIS A 82 17.46 -23.57 -13.04
C HIS A 82 16.73 -22.73 -14.10
N ASN A 83 17.39 -21.70 -14.64
CA ASN A 83 16.82 -20.76 -15.62
C ASN A 83 15.47 -20.17 -15.16
N LEU A 84 15.39 -19.74 -13.89
CA LEU A 84 14.22 -19.16 -13.29
C LEU A 84 14.31 -17.63 -13.28
N LYS A 85 13.14 -16.98 -13.34
CA LYS A 85 13.05 -15.53 -13.13
C LYS A 85 13.01 -15.23 -11.64
N ILE A 86 13.66 -14.15 -11.25
CA ILE A 86 13.64 -13.64 -9.87
C ILE A 86 12.99 -12.26 -9.85
N GLY A 87 12.22 -11.98 -8.82
CA GLY A 87 11.57 -10.69 -8.63
C GLY A 87 11.50 -10.32 -7.15
N LYS A 88 11.35 -9.02 -6.89
CA LYS A 88 11.18 -8.48 -5.54
C LYS A 88 9.74 -8.05 -5.33
N ILE A 89 9.23 -8.25 -4.10
CA ILE A 89 7.88 -7.80 -3.72
C ILE A 89 7.74 -6.28 -3.85
N GLU A 90 8.80 -5.53 -3.55
CA GLU A 90 8.83 -4.06 -3.71
C GLU A 90 8.57 -3.62 -5.16
N ASP A 91 9.14 -4.34 -6.13
CA ASP A 91 8.94 -4.06 -7.55
C ASP A 91 7.50 -4.36 -7.97
N LEU A 92 6.90 -5.43 -7.43
CA LEU A 92 5.50 -5.77 -7.66
C LEU A 92 4.55 -4.72 -7.06
N ILE A 93 4.83 -4.24 -5.85
CA ILE A 93 4.10 -3.13 -5.22
C ILE A 93 4.18 -1.88 -6.12
N SER A 94 5.38 -1.50 -6.55
CA SER A 94 5.60 -0.34 -7.41
C SER A 94 4.87 -0.47 -8.75
N TYR A 95 4.90 -1.66 -9.34
CA TYR A 95 4.18 -1.96 -10.58
C TYR A 95 2.67 -1.78 -10.41
N ARG A 96 2.07 -2.37 -9.37
CA ARG A 96 0.64 -2.28 -9.09
C ARG A 96 0.20 -0.85 -8.80
N LEU A 97 0.98 -0.09 -8.01
CA LEU A 97 0.71 1.33 -7.71
C LEU A 97 0.70 2.20 -8.98
N LYS A 98 1.53 1.88 -9.98
CA LYS A 98 1.59 2.59 -11.27
C LYS A 98 0.45 2.20 -12.22
N LYS A 99 0.00 0.95 -12.18
CA LYS A 99 -0.96 0.40 -13.16
C LYS A 99 -2.39 0.42 -12.68
N GLU A 100 -2.63 0.31 -11.37
CA GLU A 100 -3.98 0.22 -10.81
C GLU A 100 -4.47 1.59 -10.34
N LYS A 101 -5.72 1.88 -10.61
CA LYS A 101 -6.41 3.05 -10.06
C LYS A 101 -6.96 2.67 -8.69
N LEU A 102 -6.29 3.12 -7.63
CA LEU A 102 -6.59 2.74 -6.26
C LEU A 102 -7.52 3.72 -5.55
N ILE A 103 -7.80 4.86 -6.16
CA ILE A 103 -8.64 5.89 -5.58
C ILE A 103 -9.86 6.21 -6.45
N ARG A 104 -10.96 6.56 -5.82
CA ARG A 104 -12.18 7.04 -6.45
C ARG A 104 -12.59 8.38 -5.86
N LEU A 105 -12.86 9.36 -6.74
CA LEU A 105 -13.44 10.63 -6.29
C LEU A 105 -14.85 10.38 -5.77
N LYS A 106 -15.10 10.71 -4.51
CA LYS A 106 -16.40 10.52 -3.83
C LYS A 106 -17.22 11.81 -3.81
N LYS A 107 -16.57 12.92 -3.50
CA LYS A 107 -17.26 14.23 -3.41
C LYS A 107 -16.31 15.37 -3.75
N SER A 108 -16.86 16.42 -4.32
CA SER A 108 -16.18 17.69 -4.55
C SER A 108 -17.07 18.85 -4.09
N SER A 109 -16.51 19.81 -3.39
CA SER A 109 -17.22 20.96 -2.86
C SER A 109 -16.29 22.16 -2.74
N ASP A 110 -16.85 23.36 -2.66
CA ASP A 110 -16.09 24.56 -2.35
C ASP A 110 -16.09 24.79 -0.84
N ILE A 111 -14.95 25.21 -0.29
CA ILE A 111 -14.77 25.44 1.12
C ILE A 111 -13.93 26.70 1.34
N LYS A 112 -14.22 27.46 2.39
CA LYS A 112 -13.36 28.55 2.86
C LYS A 112 -12.50 28.08 4.02
N VAL A 113 -11.19 28.24 3.91
CA VAL A 113 -10.22 27.94 4.97
C VAL A 113 -9.37 29.18 5.21
N LYS A 114 -9.40 29.75 6.43
CA LYS A 114 -8.72 30.98 6.77
C LYS A 114 -8.94 32.11 5.75
N ASN A 115 -10.19 32.38 5.43
CA ASN A 115 -10.65 33.41 4.50
C ASN A 115 -10.19 33.21 3.03
N GLN A 116 -9.66 32.06 2.68
CA GLN A 116 -9.32 31.70 1.30
C GLN A 116 -10.26 30.62 0.75
N LYS A 117 -10.62 30.75 -0.52
CA LYS A 117 -11.45 29.76 -1.22
C LYS A 117 -10.58 28.61 -1.69
N TYR A 118 -11.01 27.38 -1.39
CA TYR A 118 -10.43 26.13 -1.88
C TYR A 118 -11.55 25.24 -2.42
N LYS A 119 -11.19 24.41 -3.36
CA LYS A 119 -12.02 23.24 -3.73
C LYS A 119 -11.52 22.04 -2.94
N ILE A 120 -12.38 21.46 -2.10
CA ILE A 120 -12.08 20.17 -1.44
C ILE A 120 -12.56 19.04 -2.34
N LYS A 121 -11.69 18.07 -2.56
CA LYS A 121 -12.02 16.80 -3.20
C LYS A 121 -11.77 15.66 -2.22
N ILE A 122 -12.79 14.83 -1.99
CA ILE A 122 -12.73 13.67 -1.11
C ILE A 122 -12.59 12.43 -1.99
N TYR A 123 -11.59 11.63 -1.69
CA TYR A 123 -11.27 10.40 -2.39
C TYR A 123 -11.37 9.22 -1.46
N GLU A 124 -11.92 8.14 -1.96
CA GLU A 124 -11.96 6.85 -1.28
C GLU A 124 -10.84 5.95 -1.81
N ASN A 125 -10.10 5.34 -0.91
CA ASN A 125 -9.14 4.30 -1.21
C ASN A 125 -9.89 2.98 -1.40
N LEU A 126 -9.77 2.38 -2.58
CA LEU A 126 -10.48 1.15 -2.95
C LEU A 126 -9.93 -0.11 -2.26
N LEU A 127 -8.77 -0.01 -1.59
CA LEU A 127 -8.17 -1.15 -0.88
C LEU A 127 -8.75 -1.35 0.53
N ASP A 128 -9.07 -0.25 1.22
CA ASP A 128 -9.47 -0.28 2.64
C ASP A 128 -10.67 0.59 2.98
N GLY A 129 -11.28 1.25 1.96
CA GLY A 129 -12.43 2.13 2.15
C GLY A 129 -12.12 3.46 2.86
N SER A 130 -10.85 3.73 3.14
CA SER A 130 -10.47 4.96 3.83
C SER A 130 -10.67 6.20 2.95
N GLU A 131 -11.00 7.32 3.61
CA GLU A 131 -11.16 8.60 2.92
C GLU A 131 -9.92 9.47 3.09
N HIS A 132 -9.45 9.98 1.96
CA HIS A 132 -8.40 10.99 1.85
C HIS A 132 -8.98 12.24 1.20
N PHE A 133 -8.33 13.38 1.34
CA PHE A 133 -8.81 14.58 0.67
C PHE A 133 -7.68 15.48 0.17
N ALA A 134 -8.02 16.28 -0.83
CA ALA A 134 -7.15 17.34 -1.31
C ALA A 134 -7.87 18.70 -1.23
N LEU A 135 -7.12 19.72 -0.79
CA LEU A 135 -7.52 21.12 -0.90
C LEU A 135 -6.81 21.72 -2.11
N ILE A 136 -7.58 22.22 -3.07
CA ILE A 136 -7.08 22.77 -4.32
C ILE A 136 -7.37 24.25 -4.33
N LYS A 137 -6.34 25.07 -4.51
CA LYS A 137 -6.45 26.51 -4.71
C LYS A 137 -6.17 26.84 -6.17
N GLY A 138 -7.12 27.54 -6.80
CA GLY A 138 -7.03 27.94 -8.21
C GLY A 138 -7.27 26.81 -9.21
N ALA A 139 -7.06 27.09 -10.49
CA ALA A 139 -7.29 26.15 -11.56
C ALA A 139 -5.99 25.40 -11.92
N ILE A 140 -6.04 24.08 -11.89
CA ILE A 140 -4.94 23.24 -12.39
C ILE A 140 -5.12 23.13 -13.91
N LYS A 141 -4.33 23.88 -14.65
CA LYS A 141 -4.33 23.87 -16.13
C LYS A 141 -3.21 22.96 -16.65
N LYS A 142 -3.43 22.34 -17.81
CA LYS A 142 -2.39 21.57 -18.51
C LYS A 142 -1.19 22.49 -18.80
N GLY A 143 0.03 22.03 -18.51
CA GLY A 143 1.25 22.82 -18.70
C GLY A 143 1.66 23.71 -17.52
N VAL A 144 0.82 23.83 -16.48
CA VAL A 144 1.19 24.56 -15.27
C VAL A 144 1.46 23.60 -14.13
N ILE A 145 2.68 23.62 -13.61
CA ILE A 145 3.08 22.75 -12.48
C ILE A 145 2.53 23.34 -11.18
N PRO A 146 1.59 22.66 -10.49
CA PRO A 146 1.08 23.13 -9.21
C PRO A 146 2.11 22.92 -8.10
N ARG A 147 2.02 23.72 -7.05
CA ARG A 147 2.73 23.46 -5.80
C ARG A 147 1.96 22.47 -4.97
N VAL A 148 2.57 21.30 -4.73
CA VAL A 148 1.92 20.21 -4.01
C VAL A 148 2.58 20.00 -2.66
N ARG A 149 1.77 19.83 -1.63
CA ARG A 149 2.17 19.35 -0.32
C ARG A 149 1.35 18.14 0.06
N VAL A 150 2.00 17.06 0.42
CA VAL A 150 1.36 15.86 0.96
C VAL A 150 1.60 15.83 2.47
N ILE A 151 0.52 15.60 3.22
CA ILE A 151 0.56 15.46 4.69
C ILE A 151 -0.08 14.13 5.04
N SER A 152 0.65 13.27 5.72
CA SER A 152 0.10 12.06 6.34
C SER A 152 -0.32 12.42 7.78
N SER A 153 -1.58 12.17 8.12
CA SER A 153 -2.12 12.53 9.43
C SER A 153 -2.16 11.31 10.36
N ASN A 154 -1.38 11.37 11.42
CA ASN A 154 -1.49 10.51 12.58
C ASN A 154 -1.90 11.38 13.77
N VAL A 155 -3.09 11.14 14.30
CA VAL A 155 -3.69 12.00 15.35
C VAL A 155 -2.80 12.09 16.58
N VAL A 156 -2.29 10.96 17.07
CA VAL A 156 -1.47 10.94 18.29
C VAL A 156 -0.14 11.66 18.08
N HIS A 157 0.57 11.30 17.00
CA HIS A 157 1.87 11.90 16.71
C HIS A 157 1.74 13.40 16.43
N ASN A 158 0.74 13.78 15.65
CA ASN A 158 0.63 15.14 15.14
C ASN A 158 0.02 16.14 16.14
N TYR A 159 -0.88 15.67 17.00
CA TYR A 159 -1.60 16.57 17.93
C TYR A 159 -1.14 16.44 19.38
N LEU A 160 -0.79 15.24 19.85
CA LEU A 160 -0.42 15.02 21.24
C LEU A 160 1.09 15.06 21.48
N ILE A 161 1.88 14.42 20.60
CA ILE A 161 3.32 14.26 20.82
C ILE A 161 4.08 15.46 20.27
N ASN A 162 3.98 15.75 19.00
CA ASN A 162 4.79 16.77 18.34
C ASN A 162 4.12 18.13 18.19
N GLN A 163 2.79 18.21 18.31
CA GLN A 163 1.99 19.41 18.07
C GLN A 163 2.37 20.19 16.78
N GLN A 164 3.06 19.50 15.85
CA GLN A 164 3.66 20.12 14.66
C GLN A 164 2.66 20.23 13.50
N LEU A 165 1.61 19.39 13.47
CA LEU A 165 0.68 19.40 12.36
C LEU A 165 -0.08 20.72 12.25
N PRO A 166 -0.63 21.32 13.32
CA PRO A 166 -1.26 22.62 13.25
C PRO A 166 -0.30 23.70 12.72
N ASN A 167 0.96 23.67 13.14
CA ASN A 167 1.98 24.61 12.68
C ASN A 167 2.38 24.36 11.22
N SER A 168 2.61 23.10 10.83
CA SER A 168 2.94 22.74 9.46
C SER A 168 1.80 23.05 8.49
N PHE A 169 0.57 22.76 8.87
CA PHE A 169 -0.62 23.11 8.11
C PHE A 169 -0.75 24.62 7.93
N ASN A 170 -0.64 25.38 9.02
CA ASN A 170 -0.71 26.82 8.99
C ASN A 170 0.40 27.46 8.16
N LYS A 171 1.64 26.97 8.28
CA LYS A 171 2.77 27.40 7.46
C LYS A 171 2.50 27.13 5.97
N THR A 172 1.95 25.97 5.65
CA THR A 172 1.59 25.61 4.26
C THR A 172 0.49 26.52 3.70
N LEU A 173 -0.57 26.78 4.46
CA LEU A 173 -1.63 27.69 4.03
C LEU A 173 -1.10 29.13 3.84
N ASN A 174 -0.23 29.59 4.73
CA ASN A 174 0.38 30.92 4.59
C ASN A 174 1.30 30.99 3.37
N TYR A 175 2.05 29.93 3.06
CA TYR A 175 2.84 29.84 1.85
C TYR A 175 1.93 29.84 0.60
N PHE A 176 0.83 29.10 0.62
CA PHE A 176 -0.13 29.02 -0.48
C PHE A 176 -0.88 30.34 -0.74
N LYS A 177 -0.92 31.28 0.22
CA LYS A 177 -1.46 32.62 -0.02
C LYS A 177 -0.79 33.32 -1.18
N LYS A 178 0.51 33.10 -1.36
CA LYS A 178 1.34 33.75 -2.37
C LYS A 178 1.16 33.19 -3.79
N PHE A 179 0.41 32.08 -3.96
CA PHE A 179 0.31 31.38 -5.23
C PHE A 179 -1.14 30.99 -5.55
N ASN A 180 -1.42 30.89 -6.87
CA ASN A 180 -2.78 30.57 -7.35
C ASN A 180 -2.98 29.12 -7.77
N ASN A 181 -1.91 28.29 -7.81
CA ASN A 181 -1.99 26.90 -8.23
C ASN A 181 -1.35 26.01 -7.17
N CYS A 182 -2.13 25.63 -6.17
CA CYS A 182 -1.65 24.86 -5.04
C CYS A 182 -2.58 23.69 -4.74
N VAL A 183 -1.97 22.57 -4.31
CA VAL A 183 -2.68 21.36 -3.88
C VAL A 183 -2.11 20.90 -2.54
N LEU A 184 -2.97 20.76 -1.54
CA LEU A 184 -2.63 20.17 -0.27
C LEU A 184 -3.36 18.84 -0.13
N VAL A 185 -2.63 17.75 -0.16
CA VAL A 185 -3.17 16.39 -0.05
C VAL A 185 -3.04 15.89 1.37
N PHE A 186 -4.15 15.43 1.95
CA PHE A 186 -4.20 14.77 3.24
C PHE A 186 -4.42 13.29 3.07
N ILE A 187 -3.47 12.50 3.56
CA ILE A 187 -3.57 11.04 3.63
C ILE A 187 -3.85 10.65 5.08
N LYS A 188 -5.03 10.09 5.31
CA LYS A 188 -5.39 9.56 6.64
C LYS A 188 -4.55 8.31 6.93
N ASP A 189 -3.96 8.22 8.12
CA ASP A 189 -3.34 6.97 8.58
C ASP A 189 -4.45 5.96 8.92
N THR A 190 -4.53 4.91 8.14
CA THR A 190 -5.58 3.88 8.22
C THR A 190 -5.20 2.69 9.09
N ASN A 191 -4.03 2.71 9.72
CA ASN A 191 -3.63 1.67 10.64
C ASN A 191 -4.56 1.66 11.87
N LEU A 192 -5.36 0.60 12.02
CA LEU A 192 -6.28 0.41 13.15
C LEU A 192 -5.58 0.47 14.52
N LYS A 193 -4.29 0.14 14.56
CA LYS A 193 -3.45 0.20 15.78
C LYS A 193 -2.53 1.43 15.78
N SER A 194 -2.84 2.47 14.99
CA SER A 194 -1.97 3.66 14.86
C SER A 194 -1.70 4.35 16.19
N VAL A 195 -2.68 4.43 17.09
CA VAL A 195 -2.53 5.02 18.42
C VAL A 195 -1.56 4.19 19.28
N THR A 196 -1.84 2.90 19.43
CA THR A 196 -1.01 1.99 20.24
C THR A 196 0.41 1.87 19.69
N GLN A 197 0.56 1.78 18.37
CA GLN A 197 1.87 1.70 17.73
C GLN A 197 2.66 2.99 17.90
N THR A 198 2.02 4.15 17.72
CA THR A 198 2.69 5.45 17.91
C THR A 198 3.17 5.64 19.34
N LEU A 199 2.39 5.20 20.33
CA LEU A 199 2.81 5.25 21.74
C LEU A 199 3.98 4.30 22.03
N LYS A 200 4.00 3.11 21.44
CA LYS A 200 5.14 2.18 21.53
C LYS A 200 6.41 2.77 20.91
N ASP A 201 6.28 3.28 19.68
CA ASP A 201 7.39 3.91 18.95
C ASP A 201 7.94 5.12 19.73
N TYR A 202 7.06 5.88 20.39
CA TYR A 202 7.44 7.00 21.27
C TYR A 202 8.28 6.54 22.45
N LYS A 203 7.82 5.51 23.18
CA LYS A 203 8.55 4.95 24.34
C LYS A 203 9.90 4.37 23.94
N ASN A 204 9.98 3.73 22.78
CA ASN A 204 11.19 3.05 22.30
C ASN A 204 12.14 3.97 21.50
N LYS A 205 11.82 5.25 21.33
CA LYS A 205 12.57 6.22 20.47
C LYS A 205 12.75 5.75 19.01
N ASP A 206 11.89 4.85 18.52
CA ASP A 206 11.99 4.21 17.20
C ASP A 206 11.21 4.95 16.08
N PHE A 207 11.06 6.28 16.16
CA PHE A 207 10.25 7.07 15.24
C PHE A 207 10.67 6.99 13.77
N TYR A 208 11.92 6.64 13.49
CA TYR A 208 12.50 6.71 12.14
C TYR A 208 12.64 5.36 11.45
N LYS A 209 12.34 4.25 12.12
CA LYS A 209 12.46 2.88 11.57
C LYS A 209 11.16 2.36 10.93
N LYS A 210 10.35 3.20 10.31
CA LYS A 210 9.19 2.71 9.55
C LYS A 210 9.67 2.13 8.22
N GLY A 211 9.35 0.85 7.99
CA GLY A 211 9.71 0.16 6.76
C GLY A 211 9.27 0.92 5.50
N ASN A 212 10.10 0.90 4.48
CA ASN A 212 9.93 1.58 3.20
C ASN A 212 8.58 1.29 2.53
N ASP A 213 8.01 0.08 2.71
CA ASP A 213 6.76 -0.36 2.10
C ASP A 213 5.55 0.52 2.44
N LYS A 214 5.44 0.96 3.69
CA LYS A 214 4.32 1.82 4.11
C LYS A 214 4.45 3.23 3.52
N LEU A 215 5.67 3.74 3.43
CA LEU A 215 5.95 5.03 2.80
C LEU A 215 5.65 4.97 1.31
N ILE A 216 6.10 3.95 0.60
CA ILE A 216 5.85 3.76 -0.83
C ILE A 216 4.34 3.71 -1.12
N ARG A 217 3.55 2.99 -0.32
CA ARG A 217 2.09 2.93 -0.48
C ARG A 217 1.42 4.28 -0.27
N ASN A 218 1.77 4.99 0.80
CA ASN A 218 1.19 6.29 1.09
C ASN A 218 1.53 7.33 0.02
N TYR A 219 2.77 7.35 -0.47
CA TYR A 219 3.15 8.22 -1.58
C TYR A 219 2.48 7.81 -2.90
N GLY A 220 2.32 6.52 -3.16
CA GLY A 220 1.61 6.02 -4.33
C GLY A 220 0.13 6.44 -4.35
N ILE A 221 -0.56 6.37 -3.21
CA ILE A 221 -1.94 6.85 -3.05
C ILE A 221 -1.97 8.38 -3.22
N GLY A 222 -1.06 9.10 -2.56
CA GLY A 222 -0.98 10.55 -2.67
C GLY A 222 -0.71 11.05 -4.09
N ALA A 223 0.02 10.29 -4.89
CA ALA A 223 0.30 10.62 -6.29
C ALA A 223 -0.91 10.38 -7.22
N GLN A 224 -1.88 9.55 -6.82
CA GLN A 224 -3.12 9.32 -7.57
C GLN A 224 -4.22 10.36 -7.24
N ILE A 225 -4.12 11.03 -6.10
CA ILE A 225 -5.01 12.11 -5.68
C ILE A 225 -4.68 13.41 -6.42
#